data_7abd7330d9bde05757122802bafa2048
#
_entry.id   7abd7330d9bde05757122802bafa2048
#
_cell.length_a   1.000
_cell.length_b   1.000
_cell.length_c   1.000
_cell.angle_alpha   90.00
_cell.angle_beta   90.00
_cell.angle_gamma   90.00
#
_symmetry.space_group_name_H-M   'P 1'
#
loop_
_entity.id
_entity.type
_entity.pdbx_description
1 polymer ?
#
loop_
_entity_poly.entity_id
_entity_poly.type
_entity_poly.pdbx_seq_one_letter_code
_entity_poly.pdbx_strand_id
1 'polypeptide(L)'
;MTTAPSTADVLFTVDALAEPGMLPRLLQPFAKRDLTPDHMLARREGDLLRVELGMAAMPAEMVHLVAGNLGQVIGVLRVTETRREALREAA
;
A
#
# COMPACT_ATOMS: atom_id res chain seq x y z
N MET A 1 6.20 19.19 -24.94
CA MET A 1 5.77 19.41 -23.66
C MET A 1 5.82 18.21 -22.81
N THR A 2 6.38 18.30 -21.71
CA THR A 2 6.54 17.20 -20.84
C THR A 2 5.57 17.27 -19.74
N THR A 3 4.94 16.18 -19.46
CA THR A 3 4.03 16.13 -18.36
C THR A 3 4.73 15.50 -17.18
N ALA A 4 4.74 16.17 -16.09
CA ALA A 4 5.35 15.60 -14.91
C ALA A 4 4.55 14.37 -14.50
N PRO A 5 5.19 13.34 -14.03
CA PRO A 5 4.47 12.16 -13.57
C PRO A 5 3.59 12.56 -12.41
N SER A 6 2.42 12.03 -12.36
CA SER A 6 1.57 12.30 -11.22
C SER A 6 1.93 11.38 -10.08
N THR A 7 1.78 11.90 -8.89
CA THR A 7 1.99 11.11 -7.68
C THR A 7 0.74 11.19 -6.83
N ALA A 8 0.64 10.32 -5.88
CA ALA A 8 -0.48 10.30 -4.97
C ALA A 8 0.00 9.89 -3.59
N ASP A 9 -0.65 10.42 -2.59
CA ASP A 9 -0.45 9.95 -1.22
C ASP A 9 -1.47 8.84 -1.04
N VAL A 10 -1.01 7.69 -0.62
CA VAL A 10 -1.87 6.51 -0.58
C VAL A 10 -1.79 5.83 0.76
N LEU A 11 -2.93 5.39 1.23
CA LEU A 11 -2.99 4.53 2.39
C LEU A 11 -3.62 3.22 1.94
N PHE A 12 -2.88 2.13 2.06
CA PHE A 12 -3.42 0.81 1.80
C PHE A 12 -3.82 0.22 3.15
N THR A 13 -5.04 -0.27 3.24
CA THR A 13 -5.49 -0.94 4.45
C THR A 13 -5.77 -2.39 4.08
N VAL A 14 -5.13 -3.29 4.78
CA VAL A 14 -5.21 -4.72 4.48
C VAL A 14 -5.76 -5.45 5.68
N ASP A 15 -6.80 -6.24 5.45
CA ASP A 15 -7.29 -7.16 6.46
C ASP A 15 -6.80 -8.53 6.06
N ALA A 16 -6.13 -9.21 6.96
CA ALA A 16 -5.50 -10.49 6.66
C ALA A 16 -5.58 -11.42 7.85
N LEU A 17 -5.28 -12.68 7.62
CA LEU A 17 -5.20 -13.63 8.70
C LEU A 17 -3.93 -13.38 9.49
N ALA A 18 -4.03 -13.49 10.80
CA ALA A 18 -2.88 -13.23 11.67
C ALA A 18 -1.97 -14.46 11.70
N GLU A 19 -1.13 -14.54 10.70
CA GLU A 19 -0.18 -15.66 10.55
C GLU A 19 1.24 -15.16 10.66
N PRO A 20 2.13 -16.01 11.17
CA PRO A 20 3.54 -15.66 11.25
C PRO A 20 4.05 -15.33 9.88
N GLY A 21 4.59 -14.55 9.41
CA GLY A 21 5.06 -14.31 8.06
C GLY A 21 4.15 -13.44 7.24
N MET A 22 2.99 -13.06 7.78
CA MET A 22 2.09 -12.21 7.01
C MET A 22 2.71 -10.84 6.75
N LEU A 23 3.30 -10.22 7.77
CA LEU A 23 3.85 -8.88 7.57
C LEU A 23 4.95 -8.83 6.52
N PRO A 24 5.93 -9.75 6.53
CA PRO A 24 6.91 -9.73 5.45
C PRO A 24 6.29 -9.95 4.09
N ARG A 25 5.26 -10.76 3.99
CA ARG A 25 4.62 -10.98 2.69
C ARG A 25 3.91 -9.75 2.18
N LEU A 26 3.37 -8.94 3.09
CA LEU A 26 2.70 -7.71 2.68
C LEU A 26 3.70 -6.64 2.23
N LEU A 27 4.95 -6.75 2.62
CA LEU A 27 5.96 -5.81 2.18
C LEU A 27 6.57 -6.18 0.83
N GLN A 28 6.39 -7.41 0.38
CA GLN A 28 6.95 -7.84 -0.89
C GLN A 28 6.47 -7.02 -2.10
N PRO A 29 5.19 -6.69 -2.22
CA PRO A 29 4.77 -5.89 -3.37
C PRO A 29 5.46 -4.55 -3.46
N PHE A 30 5.87 -4.00 -2.31
CA PHE A 30 6.61 -2.74 -2.30
C PHE A 30 8.06 -2.99 -2.66
N ALA A 31 8.65 -3.98 -2.00
CA ALA A 31 10.08 -4.27 -2.20
C ALA A 31 10.40 -4.59 -3.65
N LYS A 32 9.56 -5.37 -4.32
CA LYS A 32 9.88 -5.74 -5.67
C LYS A 32 9.75 -4.58 -6.65
N ARG A 33 9.20 -3.47 -6.23
CA ARG A 33 9.13 -2.29 -7.06
C ARG A 33 10.00 -1.16 -6.54
N ASP A 34 10.93 -1.50 -5.65
CA ASP A 34 11.83 -0.53 -5.04
C ASP A 34 11.08 0.58 -4.32
N LEU A 35 9.98 0.23 -3.70
CA LEU A 35 9.21 1.17 -2.91
C LEU A 35 9.38 0.85 -1.45
N THR A 36 9.44 1.89 -0.64
CA THR A 36 9.51 1.74 0.81
C THR A 36 8.33 2.48 1.41
N PRO A 37 7.46 1.80 2.13
CA PRO A 37 6.35 2.50 2.79
C PRO A 37 6.91 3.52 3.77
N ASP A 38 6.24 4.66 3.86
CA ASP A 38 6.64 5.69 4.79
C ASP A 38 6.24 5.33 6.21
N HIS A 39 5.18 4.57 6.35
CA HIS A 39 4.82 4.06 7.66
C HIS A 39 4.03 2.77 7.52
N MET A 40 4.03 1.99 8.56
CA MET A 40 3.27 0.77 8.63
C MET A 40 2.74 0.63 10.05
N LEU A 41 1.46 0.34 10.16
CA LEU A 41 0.86 0.12 11.45
C LEU A 41 0.12 -1.20 11.38
N ALA A 42 0.43 -2.11 12.27
CA ALA A 42 -0.22 -3.41 12.29
C ALA A 42 -0.90 -3.61 13.62
N ARG A 43 -2.13 -4.06 13.58
CA ARG A 43 -2.88 -4.34 14.79
C ARG A 43 -3.50 -5.72 14.67
N ARG A 44 -3.26 -6.55 15.65
CA ARG A 44 -3.83 -7.87 15.68
C ARG A 44 -5.06 -7.89 16.57
N GLU A 45 -6.14 -8.46 16.07
CA GLU A 45 -7.36 -8.65 16.85
C GLU A 45 -7.79 -10.09 16.66
N GLY A 46 -7.46 -10.94 17.63
CA GLY A 46 -7.76 -12.36 17.53
C GLY A 46 -7.02 -13.00 16.37
N ASP A 47 -7.75 -13.58 15.45
CA ASP A 47 -7.16 -14.24 14.30
C ASP A 47 -6.98 -13.31 13.12
N LEU A 48 -7.32 -12.06 13.28
CA LEU A 48 -7.21 -11.10 12.20
C LEU A 48 -6.11 -10.10 12.44
N LEU A 49 -5.53 -9.64 11.36
CA LEU A 49 -4.50 -8.64 11.39
C LEU A 49 -4.94 -7.50 10.48
N ARG A 50 -4.96 -6.30 11.00
CA ARG A 50 -5.24 -5.14 10.17
C ARG A 50 -3.96 -4.34 10.01
N VAL A 51 -3.58 -4.09 8.78
CA VAL A 51 -2.31 -3.44 8.49
C VAL A 51 -2.57 -2.21 7.64
N GLU A 52 -1.98 -1.11 8.04
CA GLU A 52 -2.01 0.10 7.23
C GLU A 52 -0.61 0.35 6.71
N LEU A 53 -0.51 0.63 5.42
CA LEU A 53 0.76 0.91 4.78
C LEU A 53 0.60 2.23 4.06
N GLY A 54 1.34 3.22 4.48
CA GLY A 54 1.23 4.57 3.93
C GLY A 54 2.40 4.91 3.03
N MET A 55 2.10 5.51 1.89
CA MET A 55 3.09 5.98 0.93
C MET A 55 2.81 7.42 0.59
N ALA A 56 3.80 8.26 0.75
CA ALA A 56 3.68 9.64 0.31
C ALA A 56 4.29 9.76 -1.08
N ALA A 57 3.64 10.51 -1.94
CA ALA A 57 4.16 10.79 -3.29
C ALA A 57 4.51 9.53 -4.08
N MET A 58 3.66 8.53 -3.98
CA MET A 58 3.85 7.31 -4.73
C MET A 58 3.53 7.55 -6.21
N PRO A 59 4.30 6.99 -7.14
CA PRO A 59 3.93 7.12 -8.54
C PRO A 59 2.51 6.61 -8.77
N ALA A 60 1.67 7.42 -9.34
CA ALA A 60 0.26 7.11 -9.44
C ALA A 60 -0.01 5.81 -10.20
N GLU A 61 0.79 5.55 -11.22
CA GLU A 61 0.57 4.34 -11.99
C GLU A 61 0.90 3.06 -11.23
N MET A 62 1.62 3.16 -10.14
CA MET A 62 1.97 1.98 -9.35
C MET A 62 0.95 1.63 -8.29
N VAL A 63 0.07 2.57 -7.98
CA VAL A 63 -0.90 2.36 -6.90
C VAL A 63 -1.75 1.13 -7.16
N HIS A 64 -2.31 1.06 -8.36
CA HIS A 64 -3.16 -0.03 -8.75
C HIS A 64 -2.43 -1.37 -8.75
N LEU A 65 -1.17 -1.35 -9.19
CA LEU A 65 -0.38 -2.57 -9.25
C LEU A 65 -0.07 -3.11 -7.87
N VAL A 66 0.29 -2.23 -6.96
CA VAL A 66 0.60 -2.64 -5.60
C VAL A 66 -0.66 -3.16 -4.91
N ALA A 67 -1.79 -2.46 -5.09
CA ALA A 67 -3.04 -2.90 -4.50
C ALA A 67 -3.41 -4.30 -5.00
N GLY A 68 -3.25 -4.53 -6.29
CA GLY A 68 -3.54 -5.83 -6.87
C GLY A 68 -2.64 -6.92 -6.31
N ASN A 69 -1.36 -6.63 -6.16
CA ASN A 69 -0.43 -7.62 -5.61
C ASN A 69 -0.72 -7.91 -4.14
N LEU A 70 -1.09 -6.88 -3.37
CA LEU A 70 -1.45 -7.10 -1.98
C LEU A 70 -2.65 -8.05 -1.89
N GLY A 71 -3.61 -7.87 -2.78
CA GLY A 71 -4.78 -8.72 -2.78
C GLY A 71 -4.50 -10.16 -3.14
N GLN A 72 -3.35 -10.43 -3.79
CA GLN A 72 -2.98 -11.78 -4.17
C GLN A 72 -2.19 -12.52 -3.11
N VAL A 73 -1.80 -11.86 -2.04
CA VAL A 73 -1.06 -12.53 -0.97
C VAL A 73 -2.00 -13.50 -0.27
N ILE A 74 -1.57 -14.75 -0.14
CA ILE A 74 -2.40 -15.76 0.50
C ILE A 74 -2.64 -15.37 1.95
N GLY A 75 -3.88 -15.39 2.37
CA GLY A 75 -4.26 -14.98 3.71
C GLY A 75 -4.81 -13.57 3.76
N VAL A 76 -4.69 -12.81 2.69
CA VAL A 76 -5.28 -11.48 2.64
C VAL A 76 -6.76 -11.63 2.33
N LEU A 77 -7.59 -10.97 3.13
CA LEU A 77 -9.03 -11.03 2.99
C LEU A 77 -9.59 -9.83 2.28
N ARG A 78 -8.94 -8.69 2.40
CA ARG A 78 -9.45 -7.46 1.83
C ARG A 78 -8.37 -6.42 1.74
N VAL A 79 -8.36 -5.68 0.65
CA VAL A 79 -7.45 -4.55 0.48
C VAL A 79 -8.28 -3.34 0.09
N THR A 80 -8.03 -2.24 0.78
CA THR A 80 -8.67 -0.98 0.45
C THR A 80 -7.58 0.03 0.21
N GLU A 81 -7.73 0.83 -0.82
CA GLU A 81 -6.78 1.93 -1.01
C GLU A 81 -7.54 3.23 -0.92
N THR A 82 -6.93 4.18 -0.21
CA THR A 82 -7.46 5.52 -0.13
C THR A 82 -6.35 6.41 -0.63
N ARG A 83 -6.60 7.21 -1.64
CA ARG A 83 -5.54 8.06 -2.13
C ARG A 83 -6.00 9.46 -2.37
N ARG A 84 -5.03 10.37 -2.28
CA ARG A 84 -5.25 11.75 -2.53
C ARG A 84 -4.24 12.16 -3.55
N GLU A 85 -4.68 12.65 -4.66
CA GLU A 85 -3.76 13.09 -5.68
C GLU A 85 -3.05 14.30 -5.17
N ALA A 86 -1.75 14.32 -5.37
CA ALA A 86 -1.01 15.46 -4.95
C ALA A 86 -1.36 16.58 -5.87
N LEU A 87 -1.94 17.63 -5.34
CA LEU A 87 -2.22 18.76 -6.12
C LEU A 87 -0.99 19.52 -6.32
N ARG A 88 -0.62 19.75 -7.55
CA ARG A 88 0.51 20.47 -7.79
C ARG A 88 0.17 21.82 -7.59
N GLU A 89 0.64 22.41 -6.61
CA GLU A 89 0.38 23.68 -6.34
C GLU A 89 0.89 24.52 -7.33
N ALA A 90 0.12 25.17 -7.94
CA ALA A 90 0.56 25.99 -8.90
C ALA A 90 1.27 27.12 -8.34
N ALA A 91 1.18 27.42 -7.27
CA ALA A 91 1.85 28.59 -6.86
C ALA A 91 2.92 28.52 -6.18
#